data_faffee71742a6ef305def9e5efce8f07
#
_entry.id   faffee71742a6ef305def9e5efce8f07
#
_cell.length_a   1.000
_cell.length_b   1.000
_cell.length_c   1.000
_cell.angle_alpha   90.00
_cell.angle_beta   90.00
_cell.angle_gamma   90.00
#
_symmetry.space_group_name_H-M   'P 1'
#
loop_
_entity.id
_entity.type
_entity.pdbx_description
1 polymer ?
#
loop_
_entity_poly.entity_id
_entity_poly.type
_entity_poly.pdbx_seq_one_letter_code
_entity_poly.pdbx_strand_id
1 'polypeptide(L)'
;MEENIAKHESAMVFLVKFVLLVILKEKNQLKQKKHKMKILGIGNAIVDVICKVDEKFIEKNNLTKGTMKLIFDDKEFHSMMADLKIEKTISGGSVANSIVGLSQLGNEVGFIGKVSDDDLGGKYESGLKSE
;
A
#
# COMPACT_ATOMS: atom_id res chain seq x y z
N MET A 1 20.25 18.75 4.83
CA MET A 1 19.69 17.43 4.46
C MET A 1 18.32 17.21 5.11
N GLU A 2 18.10 17.66 6.32
CA GLU A 2 16.79 17.59 7.02
C GLU A 2 15.71 18.48 6.41
N GLU A 3 16.05 19.62 5.82
CA GLU A 3 15.07 20.53 5.21
C GLU A 3 14.36 19.98 3.95
N ASN A 4 14.97 19.04 3.24
CA ASN A 4 14.35 18.43 2.06
C ASN A 4 13.36 17.30 2.40
N ILE A 5 13.57 16.64 3.53
CA ILE A 5 12.65 15.58 4.01
C ILE A 5 11.35 16.22 4.50
N ALA A 6 11.45 17.30 5.26
CA ALA A 6 10.29 18.04 5.76
C ALA A 6 9.41 18.64 4.63
N LYS A 7 10.00 19.05 3.51
CA LYS A 7 9.24 19.55 2.35
C LYS A 7 8.47 18.46 1.61
N HIS A 8 9.02 17.24 1.52
CA HIS A 8 8.32 16.11 0.88
C HIS A 8 7.16 15.59 1.75
N GLU A 9 7.33 15.51 3.05
CA GLU A 9 6.24 15.15 3.97
C GLU A 9 5.11 16.18 3.95
N SER A 10 5.47 17.47 3.90
CA SER A 10 4.49 18.57 3.82
C SER A 10 3.65 18.52 2.54
N ALA A 11 4.23 18.19 1.39
CA ALA A 11 3.52 18.13 0.11
C ALA A 11 2.54 16.94 0.05
N MET A 12 2.93 15.78 0.59
CA MET A 12 2.07 14.59 0.59
C MET A 12 0.91 14.72 1.58
N VAL A 13 1.17 15.29 2.76
CA VAL A 13 0.12 15.60 3.76
C VAL A 13 -0.85 16.65 3.21
N PHE A 14 -0.38 17.62 2.42
CA PHE A 14 -1.22 18.63 1.80
C PHE A 14 -2.14 18.03 0.71
N LEU A 15 -1.63 17.12 -0.11
CA LEU A 15 -2.40 16.44 -1.14
C LEU A 15 -3.49 15.56 -0.53
N VAL A 16 -3.18 14.80 0.51
CA VAL A 16 -4.15 13.97 1.25
C VAL A 16 -5.21 14.83 1.94
N LYS A 17 -4.83 15.95 2.56
CA LYS A 17 -5.78 16.90 3.16
C LYS A 17 -6.66 17.58 2.12
N PHE A 18 -6.13 17.91 0.94
CA PHE A 18 -6.90 18.53 -0.13
C PHE A 18 -7.93 17.56 -0.72
N VAL A 19 -7.55 16.32 -0.99
CA VAL A 19 -8.47 15.26 -1.43
C VAL A 19 -9.53 14.99 -0.37
N LEU A 20 -9.16 14.93 0.91
CA LEU A 20 -10.10 14.75 2.01
C LEU A 20 -11.07 15.94 2.14
N LEU A 21 -10.61 17.16 1.91
CA LEU A 21 -11.45 18.38 1.98
C LEU A 21 -12.47 18.45 0.84
N VAL A 22 -12.10 18.02 -0.37
CA VAL A 22 -13.02 17.91 -1.51
C VAL A 22 -14.11 16.88 -1.23
N ILE A 23 -13.74 15.70 -0.70
CA ILE A 23 -14.67 14.63 -0.31
C ILE A 23 -15.63 15.10 0.80
N LEU A 24 -15.13 15.87 1.79
CA LEU A 24 -15.96 16.38 2.90
C LEU A 24 -16.90 17.52 2.48
N LYS A 25 -16.51 18.36 1.52
CA LYS A 25 -17.41 19.41 0.99
C LYS A 25 -18.58 18.84 0.20
N GLU A 26 -18.37 17.76 -0.54
CA GLU A 26 -19.46 17.09 -1.27
C GLU A 26 -20.45 16.38 -0.33
N LYS A 27 -20.02 15.89 0.84
CA LYS A 27 -20.94 15.28 1.82
C LYS A 27 -22.04 16.21 2.32
N ASN A 28 -21.83 17.53 2.29
CA ASN A 28 -22.82 18.50 2.77
C ASN A 28 -23.89 18.90 1.73
N GLN A 29 -23.74 18.50 0.46
CA GLN A 29 -24.68 18.87 -0.59
C GLN A 29 -25.61 17.74 -1.08
N LEU A 30 -25.37 16.49 -0.69
CA LEU A 30 -26.12 15.35 -1.20
C LEU A 30 -26.88 14.62 -0.08
N LYS A 31 -28.09 15.07 0.26
CA LYS A 31 -29.16 14.19 0.74
C LYS A 31 -29.62 13.27 -0.41
N GLN A 32 -28.68 12.58 -1.06
CA GLN A 32 -29.03 11.52 -2.00
C GLN A 32 -29.25 10.22 -1.22
N LYS A 33 -30.34 9.52 -1.57
CA LYS A 33 -30.58 8.13 -1.19
C LYS A 33 -29.26 7.36 -1.39
N LYS A 34 -28.68 6.87 -0.30
CA LYS A 34 -27.40 6.16 -0.29
C LYS A 34 -27.59 4.83 -1.02
N HIS A 35 -27.48 4.83 -2.34
CA HIS A 35 -27.45 3.59 -3.11
C HIS A 35 -26.11 2.90 -2.82
N LYS A 36 -26.17 1.82 -2.06
CA LYS A 36 -25.02 0.92 -1.93
C LYS A 36 -24.78 0.25 -3.27
N MET A 37 -23.62 0.47 -3.83
CA MET A 37 -23.18 -0.25 -5.03
C MET A 37 -22.49 -1.55 -4.62
N LYS A 38 -22.61 -2.58 -5.46
CA LYS A 38 -21.82 -3.80 -5.38
C LYS A 38 -20.66 -3.67 -6.35
N ILE A 39 -19.45 -3.66 -5.85
CA ILE A 39 -18.24 -3.38 -6.64
C ILE A 39 -17.26 -4.53 -6.46
N LEU A 40 -16.81 -5.10 -7.56
CA LEU A 40 -15.80 -6.15 -7.58
C LEU A 40 -14.53 -5.64 -8.24
N GLY A 41 -13.41 -5.65 -7.51
CA GLY A 41 -12.09 -5.36 -8.03
C GLY A 41 -11.33 -6.64 -8.36
N ILE A 42 -10.58 -6.63 -9.46
CA ILE A 42 -9.68 -7.71 -9.84
C ILE A 42 -8.30 -7.10 -10.07
N GLY A 43 -7.29 -7.60 -9.37
CA GLY A 43 -5.95 -7.04 -9.47
C GLY A 43 -4.87 -7.85 -8.77
N ASN A 44 -3.64 -7.37 -8.89
CA ASN A 44 -2.51 -8.00 -8.20
C ASN A 44 -2.57 -7.75 -6.70
N ALA A 45 -2.37 -8.80 -5.93
CA ALA A 45 -2.13 -8.75 -4.52
C ALA A 45 -0.64 -8.39 -4.29
N ILE A 46 -0.36 -7.24 -3.71
CA ILE A 46 0.99 -6.74 -3.46
C ILE A 46 1.18 -6.58 -1.96
N VAL A 47 2.29 -7.12 -1.45
CA VAL A 47 2.68 -6.93 -0.05
C VAL A 47 3.82 -5.92 -0.01
N ASP A 48 3.62 -4.83 0.71
CA ASP A 48 4.64 -3.84 0.98
C ASP A 48 5.34 -4.18 2.30
N VAL A 49 6.63 -4.51 2.22
CA VAL A 49 7.49 -4.78 3.38
C VAL A 49 8.34 -3.56 3.63
N ILE A 50 8.13 -2.91 4.77
CA ILE A 50 8.83 -1.68 5.15
C ILE A 50 9.88 -2.01 6.19
N CYS A 51 11.12 -1.58 5.91
CA CYS A 51 12.27 -1.80 6.78
C CYS A 51 13.24 -0.62 6.69
N LYS A 52 14.06 -0.46 7.73
CA LYS A 52 15.20 0.46 7.71
C LYS A 52 16.48 -0.33 7.46
N VAL A 53 17.30 0.18 6.57
CA VAL A 53 18.58 -0.41 6.21
C VAL A 53 19.70 0.63 6.23
N ASP A 54 20.92 0.19 6.46
CA ASP A 54 22.12 1.02 6.38
C ASP A 54 22.72 1.04 4.96
N GLU A 55 23.74 1.88 4.76
CA GLU A 55 24.44 1.99 3.47
C GLU A 55 25.08 0.68 3.04
N LYS A 56 25.59 -0.12 3.98
CA LYS A 56 26.23 -1.40 3.69
C LYS A 56 25.26 -2.40 3.07
N PHE A 57 24.01 -2.40 3.53
CA PHE A 57 22.96 -3.21 2.92
C PHE A 57 22.68 -2.79 1.47
N ILE A 58 22.62 -1.47 1.22
CA ILE A 58 22.38 -0.90 -0.11
C ILE A 58 23.50 -1.34 -1.07
N GLU A 59 24.76 -1.19 -0.65
CA GLU A 59 25.93 -1.57 -1.45
C GLU A 59 25.99 -3.09 -1.67
N LYS A 60 25.83 -3.91 -0.62
CA LYS A 60 25.85 -5.38 -0.69
C LYS A 60 24.85 -5.93 -1.72
N ASN A 61 23.67 -5.33 -1.81
CA ASN A 61 22.59 -5.78 -2.68
C ASN A 61 22.53 -5.04 -4.04
N ASN A 62 23.53 -4.22 -4.35
CA ASN A 62 23.58 -3.40 -5.58
C ASN A 62 22.28 -2.63 -5.80
N LEU A 63 21.82 -1.96 -4.74
CA LEU A 63 20.63 -1.11 -4.79
C LEU A 63 21.01 0.34 -5.09
N THR A 64 20.16 1.05 -5.80
CA THR A 64 20.33 2.49 -6.04
C THR A 64 19.20 3.23 -5.36
N LYS A 65 19.54 4.18 -4.47
CA LYS A 65 18.54 5.00 -3.77
C LYS A 65 17.64 5.74 -4.75
N GLY A 66 16.36 5.76 -4.46
CA GLY A 66 15.36 6.44 -5.28
C GLY A 66 14.97 5.71 -6.56
N THR A 67 15.44 4.47 -6.74
CA THR A 67 15.08 3.63 -7.90
C THR A 67 14.44 2.33 -7.46
N MET A 68 13.80 1.64 -8.40
CA MET A 68 13.23 0.31 -8.21
C MET A 68 14.15 -0.74 -8.84
N LYS A 69 14.41 -1.83 -8.11
CA LYS A 69 15.08 -3.02 -8.63
C LYS A 69 14.08 -4.18 -8.66
N LEU A 70 13.93 -4.80 -9.81
CA LEU A 70 13.16 -6.04 -9.95
C LEU A 70 14.06 -7.23 -9.59
N ILE A 71 13.56 -8.14 -8.77
CA ILE A 71 14.24 -9.35 -8.35
C ILE A 71 13.43 -10.52 -8.91
N PHE A 72 14.05 -11.34 -9.75
CA PHE A 72 13.43 -12.50 -10.39
C PHE A 72 13.94 -13.83 -9.82
N ASP A 73 15.05 -13.79 -9.10
CA ASP A 73 15.66 -14.98 -8.49
C ASP A 73 15.18 -15.16 -7.05
N ASP A 74 14.54 -16.28 -6.77
CA ASP A 74 14.02 -16.61 -5.44
C ASP A 74 15.12 -16.67 -4.39
N LYS A 75 16.33 -17.11 -4.75
CA LYS A 75 17.45 -17.19 -3.80
C LYS A 75 17.96 -15.80 -3.44
N GLU A 76 18.06 -14.89 -4.43
CA GLU A 76 18.40 -13.49 -4.20
C GLU A 76 17.37 -12.85 -3.28
N PHE A 77 16.08 -13.06 -3.56
CA PHE A 77 14.98 -12.54 -2.75
C PHE A 77 15.04 -13.03 -1.31
N HIS A 78 15.14 -14.35 -1.10
CA HIS A 78 15.20 -14.93 0.24
C HIS A 78 16.45 -14.51 1.01
N SER A 79 17.62 -14.42 0.34
CA SER A 79 18.85 -13.94 0.96
C SER A 79 18.72 -12.48 1.42
N MET A 80 18.14 -11.64 0.59
CA MET A 80 17.90 -10.23 0.94
C MET A 80 16.90 -10.11 2.09
N MET A 81 15.81 -10.87 2.06
CA MET A 81 14.80 -10.87 3.12
C MET A 81 15.32 -11.33 4.47
N ALA A 82 16.26 -12.29 4.49
CA ALA A 82 16.86 -12.80 5.73
C ALA A 82 17.71 -11.74 6.47
N ASP A 83 18.26 -10.78 5.74
CA ASP A 83 19.09 -9.70 6.30
C ASP A 83 18.23 -8.49 6.78
N LEU A 84 16.90 -8.50 6.50
CA LEU A 84 16.02 -7.37 6.80
C LEU A 84 15.36 -7.47 8.18
N LYS A 85 15.42 -6.38 8.93
CA LYS A 85 14.55 -6.20 10.09
C LYS A 85 13.26 -5.53 9.65
N ILE A 86 12.24 -6.33 9.43
CA ILE A 86 10.93 -5.85 8.98
C ILE A 86 10.29 -5.02 10.09
N GLU A 87 9.95 -3.76 9.81
CA GLU A 87 9.22 -2.88 10.71
C GLU A 87 7.71 -3.01 10.52
N LYS A 88 7.27 -3.12 9.26
CA LYS A 88 5.86 -3.18 8.94
C LYS A 88 5.62 -3.97 7.66
N THR A 89 4.52 -4.70 7.62
CA THR A 89 4.00 -5.36 6.42
C THR A 89 2.59 -4.83 6.16
N ILE A 90 2.32 -4.39 4.95
CA ILE A 90 1.04 -3.75 4.57
C ILE A 90 0.51 -4.43 3.32
N SER A 91 -0.79 -4.72 3.31
CA SER A 91 -1.48 -5.12 2.09
C SER A 91 -1.61 -3.91 1.16
N GLY A 92 -1.18 -4.06 -0.09
CA GLY A 92 -1.16 -2.99 -1.08
C GLY A 92 -1.72 -3.46 -2.44
N GLY A 93 -1.39 -2.69 -3.45
CA GLY A 93 -1.91 -2.86 -4.81
C GLY A 93 -2.98 -1.83 -5.15
N SER A 94 -2.89 -1.24 -6.35
CA SER A 94 -3.74 -0.11 -6.75
C SER A 94 -5.23 -0.44 -6.68
N VAL A 95 -5.61 -1.63 -7.17
CA VAL A 95 -7.02 -2.06 -7.15
C VAL A 95 -7.47 -2.37 -5.72
N ALA A 96 -6.66 -3.08 -4.93
CA ALA A 96 -6.97 -3.38 -3.54
C ALA A 96 -7.18 -2.09 -2.72
N ASN A 97 -6.29 -1.12 -2.85
CA ASN A 97 -6.43 0.18 -2.18
C ASN A 97 -7.68 0.93 -2.61
N SER A 98 -8.06 0.84 -3.90
CA SER A 98 -9.31 1.44 -4.39
C SER A 98 -10.54 0.75 -3.79
N ILE A 99 -10.53 -0.58 -3.69
CA ILE A 99 -11.60 -1.38 -3.08
C ILE A 99 -11.76 -1.05 -1.59
N VAL A 100 -10.65 -0.94 -0.86
CA VAL A 100 -10.66 -0.48 0.54
C VAL A 100 -11.29 0.91 0.67
N GLY A 101 -10.87 1.87 -0.14
CA GLY A 101 -11.45 3.21 -0.14
C GLY A 101 -12.95 3.22 -0.45
N LEU A 102 -13.40 2.38 -1.39
CA LEU A 102 -14.83 2.23 -1.71
C LEU A 102 -15.62 1.57 -0.57
N SER A 103 -15.02 0.61 0.15
CA SER A 103 -15.60 0.03 1.37
C SER A 103 -15.81 1.09 2.44
N GLN A 104 -14.79 1.90 2.71
CA GLN A 104 -14.83 2.99 3.69
C GLN A 104 -15.87 4.07 3.34
N LEU A 105 -16.19 4.23 2.06
CA LEU A 105 -17.31 5.05 1.59
C LEU A 105 -18.69 4.38 1.76
N GLY A 106 -18.74 3.16 2.29
CA GLY A 106 -19.94 2.43 2.65
C GLY A 106 -20.57 1.62 1.53
N ASN A 107 -19.81 1.31 0.47
CA ASN A 107 -20.24 0.38 -0.58
C ASN A 107 -20.04 -1.08 -0.17
N GLU A 108 -20.73 -1.99 -0.84
CA GLU A 108 -20.49 -3.43 -0.73
C GLU A 108 -19.42 -3.82 -1.75
N VAL A 109 -18.26 -4.28 -1.27
CA VAL A 109 -17.11 -4.50 -2.14
C VAL A 109 -16.59 -5.92 -2.06
N GLY A 110 -15.92 -6.37 -3.12
CA GLY A 110 -15.16 -7.60 -3.17
C GLY A 110 -13.85 -7.40 -3.92
N PHE A 111 -12.85 -8.20 -3.60
CA PHE A 111 -11.57 -8.21 -4.29
C PHE A 111 -11.20 -9.63 -4.71
N ILE A 112 -10.74 -9.78 -5.96
CA ILE A 112 -10.16 -11.01 -6.48
C ILE A 112 -8.69 -10.74 -6.77
N GLY A 113 -7.81 -11.47 -6.10
CA GLY A 113 -6.38 -11.47 -6.30
C GLY A 113 -5.80 -12.86 -6.06
N LYS A 114 -4.53 -13.06 -6.40
CA LYS A 114 -3.81 -14.31 -6.14
C LYS A 114 -2.64 -14.04 -5.22
N VAL A 115 -2.53 -14.83 -4.17
CA VAL A 115 -1.39 -14.86 -3.24
C VAL A 115 -0.79 -16.26 -3.19
N SER A 116 0.44 -16.38 -2.70
CA SER A 116 1.06 -17.65 -2.36
C SER A 116 0.49 -18.17 -1.04
N ASP A 117 0.57 -19.49 -0.85
CA ASP A 117 0.26 -20.14 0.41
C ASP A 117 1.49 -20.07 1.34
N ASP A 118 1.78 -18.87 1.82
CA ASP A 118 2.89 -18.54 2.69
C ASP A 118 2.52 -17.43 3.70
N ASP A 119 3.46 -17.08 4.55
CA ASP A 119 3.30 -16.05 5.60
C ASP A 119 2.88 -14.68 5.04
N LEU A 120 3.42 -14.28 3.89
CA LEU A 120 3.09 -12.98 3.27
C LEU A 120 1.69 -13.01 2.67
N GLY A 121 1.32 -14.12 2.03
CA GLY A 121 -0.03 -14.33 1.51
C GLY A 121 -1.09 -14.29 2.61
N GLY A 122 -0.84 -14.98 3.74
CA GLY A 122 -1.71 -14.94 4.91
C GLY A 122 -1.85 -13.54 5.53
N LYS A 123 -0.75 -12.79 5.62
CA LYS A 123 -0.75 -11.41 6.09
C LYS A 123 -1.51 -10.48 5.15
N TYR A 124 -1.37 -10.68 3.83
CA TYR A 124 -2.12 -9.91 2.85
C TYR A 124 -3.63 -10.11 3.01
N GLU A 125 -4.07 -11.36 3.05
CA GLU A 125 -5.49 -11.69 3.16
C GLU A 125 -6.09 -11.14 4.46
N SER A 126 -5.41 -11.34 5.58
CA SER A 126 -5.84 -10.84 6.88
C SER A 126 -5.88 -9.31 6.93
N GLY A 127 -4.86 -8.64 6.38
CA GLY A 127 -4.81 -7.19 6.30
C GLY A 127 -5.96 -6.63 5.47
N LEU A 128 -6.20 -7.17 4.27
CA LEU A 128 -7.27 -6.69 3.41
C LEU A 128 -8.67 -6.91 4.00
N LYS A 129 -8.89 -8.01 4.74
CA LYS A 129 -10.16 -8.31 5.41
C LYS A 129 -10.43 -7.43 6.62
N SER A 130 -9.40 -6.82 7.22
CA SER A 130 -9.53 -5.97 8.41
C SER A 130 -9.95 -4.53 8.08
N GLU A 131 -9.91 -4.13 6.81
CA GLU A 131 -10.28 -2.80 6.33
C GLU A 131 -11.77 -2.73 5.93
#